data_9be97b0062660f66d50ace0a40cab4b5
#
_entry.id   9be97b0062660f66d50ace0a40cab4b5
#
_cell.length_a   1.000
_cell.length_b   1.000
_cell.length_c   1.000
_cell.angle_alpha   90.00
_cell.angle_beta   90.00
_cell.angle_gamma   90.00
#
_symmetry.space_group_name_H-M   'P 1'
#
loop_
_entity.id
_entity.type
_entity.pdbx_description
1 polymer ?
#
loop_
_entity_poly.entity_id
_entity_poly.type
_entity_poly.pdbx_seq_one_letter_code
_entity_poly.pdbx_strand_id
1 'polypeptide(L)'
;MKLKEGGGNQLQPYDPNNGRYIDETKNDNDITLLLSKKLFNCKIDEKIPFPEYGVHDDNYAKLYICYCVDFKNLRLDDEKFLNYLFKPRPKDDKSKLLNNFGYEIDQWQDLREQLIKGTDFKVKGSLRYKMNVYCFATYTYIENKLKGKKEKIITIWSVEPNNSLRFVTIKLGEITNETRF
;
A
#
# COMPACT_ATOMS: atom_id res chain seq x y z
N MET A 1 34.09 -12.52 -0.77
CA MET A 1 33.59 -11.34 -1.49
C MET A 1 33.62 -10.17 -0.52
N LYS A 2 34.44 -9.16 -0.75
CA LYS A 2 34.58 -8.01 0.16
C LYS A 2 33.36 -7.13 0.06
N LEU A 3 32.71 -6.89 1.19
CA LEU A 3 31.71 -5.86 1.33
C LEU A 3 32.34 -4.51 0.99
N LYS A 4 31.81 -3.77 0.04
CA LYS A 4 32.19 -2.38 -0.15
C LYS A 4 31.53 -1.58 0.96
N GLU A 5 32.34 -1.10 1.90
CA GLU A 5 32.00 0.04 2.74
C GLU A 5 31.92 1.25 1.83
N GLY A 6 30.76 1.56 1.34
CA GLY A 6 30.51 2.71 0.47
C GLY A 6 29.32 3.48 1.02
N GLY A 7 29.59 4.68 1.49
CA GLY A 7 28.65 5.57 2.13
C GLY A 7 27.42 5.86 1.29
N GLY A 8 26.31 5.63 1.89
CA GLY A 8 24.97 5.95 1.46
C GLY A 8 24.02 5.15 2.34
N ASN A 9 23.18 5.84 3.05
CA ASN A 9 22.16 5.27 3.94
C ASN A 9 21.04 4.57 3.17
N GLN A 10 21.38 3.62 2.28
CA GLN A 10 20.39 2.79 1.59
C GLN A 10 20.38 1.44 2.28
N LEU A 11 19.24 1.04 2.81
CA LEU A 11 19.03 -0.33 3.26
C LEU A 11 19.09 -1.24 2.05
N GLN A 12 20.14 -2.03 1.99
CA GLN A 12 20.17 -3.13 1.06
C GLN A 12 19.18 -4.21 1.51
N PRO A 13 18.45 -4.83 0.57
CA PRO A 13 17.57 -5.93 0.93
C PRO A 13 18.32 -6.98 1.74
N TYR A 14 17.81 -7.30 2.90
CA TYR A 14 18.43 -8.23 3.83
C TYR A 14 18.12 -9.67 3.45
N ASP A 15 19.14 -10.51 3.40
CA ASP A 15 18.98 -11.95 3.24
C ASP A 15 18.96 -12.66 4.61
N PRO A 16 17.79 -13.08 5.10
CA PRO A 16 17.66 -13.66 6.43
C PRO A 16 18.33 -15.02 6.61
N ASN A 17 18.62 -15.74 5.50
CA ASN A 17 19.23 -17.08 5.61
C ASN A 17 20.75 -17.04 5.81
N ASN A 18 21.42 -16.00 5.37
CA ASN A 18 22.85 -15.87 5.53
C ASN A 18 23.26 -14.64 6.35
N GLY A 19 22.28 -13.88 6.87
CA GLY A 19 22.52 -12.68 7.66
C GLY A 19 23.22 -11.55 6.89
N ARG A 20 23.08 -11.50 5.56
CA ARG A 20 23.75 -10.52 4.69
C ARG A 20 22.74 -9.72 3.90
N TYR A 21 23.11 -8.49 3.57
CA TYR A 21 22.36 -7.67 2.64
C TYR A 21 22.54 -8.17 1.20
N ILE A 22 21.51 -8.06 0.38
CA ILE A 22 21.54 -8.44 -1.02
C ILE A 22 22.29 -7.36 -1.81
N ASP A 23 23.20 -7.80 -2.68
CA ASP A 23 24.01 -6.90 -3.50
C ASP A 23 23.14 -6.13 -4.51
N GLU A 24 23.19 -4.80 -4.47
CA GLU A 24 22.43 -3.88 -5.34
C GLU A 24 22.83 -4.02 -6.83
N THR A 25 23.90 -4.70 -7.15
CA THR A 25 24.31 -4.93 -8.56
C THR A 25 23.45 -5.98 -9.25
N LYS A 26 22.58 -6.68 -8.52
CA LYS A 26 21.64 -7.64 -9.09
C LYS A 26 20.41 -6.92 -9.60
N ASN A 27 19.95 -7.31 -10.78
CA ASN A 27 18.74 -6.71 -11.34
C ASN A 27 17.50 -7.04 -10.51
N ASP A 28 16.46 -6.25 -10.64
CA ASP A 28 15.20 -6.39 -9.87
C ASP A 28 14.59 -7.79 -9.98
N ASN A 29 14.76 -8.46 -11.11
CA ASN A 29 14.27 -9.83 -11.33
C ASN A 29 14.99 -10.85 -10.45
N ASP A 30 16.30 -10.68 -10.24
CA ASP A 30 17.08 -11.57 -9.39
C ASP A 30 16.71 -11.40 -7.91
N ILE A 31 16.48 -10.17 -7.49
CA ILE A 31 16.02 -9.84 -6.12
C ILE A 31 14.61 -10.41 -5.89
N THR A 32 13.72 -10.20 -6.84
CA THR A 32 12.34 -10.72 -6.80
C THR A 32 12.34 -12.25 -6.75
N LEU A 33 13.15 -12.89 -7.58
CA LEU A 33 13.27 -14.35 -7.61
C LEU A 33 13.87 -14.90 -6.31
N LEU A 34 14.87 -14.22 -5.75
CA LEU A 34 15.52 -14.62 -4.50
C LEU A 34 14.57 -14.51 -3.31
N LEU A 35 13.84 -13.39 -3.20
CA LEU A 35 12.85 -13.18 -2.15
C LEU A 35 11.64 -14.09 -2.33
N SER A 36 11.16 -14.32 -3.55
CA SER A 36 10.05 -15.25 -3.78
C SER A 36 10.42 -16.68 -3.41
N LYS A 37 11.59 -17.16 -3.80
CA LYS A 37 12.08 -18.49 -3.42
C LYS A 37 12.21 -18.64 -1.90
N LYS A 38 12.64 -17.61 -1.20
CA LYS A 38 12.80 -17.61 0.25
C LYS A 38 11.50 -17.51 1.01
N LEU A 39 10.57 -16.69 0.57
CA LEU A 39 9.26 -16.56 1.18
C LEU A 39 8.41 -17.83 1.02
N PHE A 40 8.54 -18.54 -0.09
CA PHE A 40 7.90 -19.86 -0.25
C PHE A 40 8.56 -20.96 0.57
N ASN A 41 9.84 -20.79 0.95
CA ASN A 41 10.58 -21.74 1.78
C ASN A 41 10.74 -21.27 3.23
N CYS A 42 10.40 -20.02 3.56
CA CYS A 42 10.42 -19.54 4.93
C CYS A 42 9.39 -20.31 5.77
N LYS A 43 9.87 -20.93 6.82
CA LYS A 43 9.00 -21.37 7.91
C LYS A 43 8.26 -20.16 8.42
N ILE A 44 6.99 -20.32 8.75
CA ILE A 44 6.05 -19.30 9.22
C ILE A 44 6.62 -18.41 10.37
N ASP A 45 7.72 -18.80 10.98
CA ASP A 45 8.36 -18.10 12.10
C ASP A 45 9.49 -17.13 11.72
N GLU A 46 9.96 -17.11 10.47
CA GLU A 46 10.99 -16.16 10.04
C GLU A 46 10.33 -14.89 9.53
N LYS A 47 10.26 -13.89 10.39
CA LYS A 47 9.71 -12.58 10.05
C LYS A 47 10.71 -11.79 9.20
N ILE A 48 10.31 -11.45 7.98
CA ILE A 48 10.99 -10.44 7.18
C ILE A 48 10.84 -9.10 7.92
N PRO A 49 11.94 -8.38 8.21
CA PRO A 49 11.86 -7.12 8.92
C PRO A 49 10.98 -6.11 8.19
N PHE A 50 10.17 -5.39 8.94
CA PHE A 50 9.45 -4.24 8.40
C PHE A 50 10.45 -3.21 7.88
N PRO A 51 10.24 -2.58 6.70
CA PRO A 51 11.15 -1.57 6.18
C PRO A 51 11.35 -0.44 7.18
N GLU A 52 12.60 -0.19 7.57
CA GLU A 52 12.91 0.83 8.57
C GLU A 52 12.60 2.24 8.07
N TYR A 53 12.16 3.09 8.99
CA TYR A 53 11.90 4.49 8.71
C TYR A 53 13.19 5.26 8.43
N GLY A 54 13.18 6.10 7.42
CA GLY A 54 14.32 6.96 7.06
C GLY A 54 15.31 6.35 6.08
N VAL A 55 15.13 5.08 5.72
CA VAL A 55 15.93 4.43 4.70
C VAL A 55 15.00 4.06 3.54
N HIS A 56 15.20 4.71 2.39
CA HIS A 56 14.34 4.56 1.23
C HIS A 56 14.90 3.51 0.28
N ASP A 57 14.49 2.27 0.47
CA ASP A 57 14.57 1.27 -0.57
C ASP A 57 13.16 0.95 -1.07
N ASP A 58 12.76 1.60 -2.16
CA ASP A 58 11.45 1.39 -2.76
C ASP A 58 11.26 -0.05 -3.26
N ASN A 59 12.32 -0.72 -3.70
CA ASN A 59 12.25 -2.09 -4.15
C ASN A 59 12.01 -3.04 -2.98
N TYR A 60 12.71 -2.85 -1.88
CA TYR A 60 12.47 -3.61 -0.66
C TYR A 60 11.04 -3.41 -0.14
N ALA A 61 10.57 -2.16 -0.10
CA ALA A 61 9.21 -1.85 0.34
C ALA A 61 8.14 -2.47 -0.57
N LYS A 62 8.34 -2.44 -1.89
CA LYS A 62 7.46 -3.11 -2.87
C LYS A 62 7.40 -4.62 -2.63
N LEU A 63 8.55 -5.25 -2.44
CA LEU A 63 8.64 -6.68 -2.17
C LEU A 63 7.98 -7.03 -0.82
N TYR A 64 8.22 -6.22 0.21
CA TYR A 64 7.56 -6.39 1.50
C TYR A 64 6.04 -6.33 1.36
N ILE A 65 5.52 -5.35 0.62
CA ILE A 65 4.09 -5.21 0.37
C ILE A 65 3.52 -6.43 -0.35
N CYS A 66 4.26 -6.98 -1.32
CA CYS A 66 3.78 -8.13 -2.09
C CYS A 66 3.72 -9.42 -1.31
N TYR A 67 4.69 -9.65 -0.44
CA TYR A 67 4.91 -10.95 0.17
C TYR A 67 4.61 -11.03 1.65
N CYS A 68 4.63 -9.91 2.37
CA CYS A 68 4.46 -9.89 3.82
C CYS A 68 3.12 -9.29 4.25
N VAL A 69 2.51 -8.44 3.42
CA VAL A 69 1.26 -7.78 3.78
C VAL A 69 0.08 -8.74 3.65
N ASP A 70 -0.73 -8.80 4.68
CA ASP A 70 -2.00 -9.51 4.67
C ASP A 70 -3.10 -8.60 4.10
N PHE A 71 -3.40 -8.77 2.80
CA PHE A 71 -4.44 -8.01 2.10
C PHE A 71 -5.88 -8.31 2.55
N LYS A 72 -6.06 -9.24 3.48
CA LYS A 72 -7.34 -9.50 4.13
C LYS A 72 -7.46 -8.77 5.47
N ASN A 73 -6.33 -8.39 6.06
CA ASN A 73 -6.29 -7.66 7.31
C ASN A 73 -6.32 -6.15 7.07
N LEU A 74 -7.52 -5.64 6.79
CA LEU A 74 -7.75 -4.24 6.45
C LEU A 74 -8.31 -3.48 7.65
N ARG A 75 -7.70 -2.35 7.96
CA ARG A 75 -8.16 -1.42 8.99
C ARG A 75 -8.73 -0.17 8.34
N LEU A 76 -10.02 0.03 8.52
CA LEU A 76 -10.74 1.23 8.10
C LEU A 76 -11.43 1.84 9.33
N ASP A 77 -10.82 2.87 9.88
CA ASP A 77 -11.32 3.53 11.10
C ASP A 77 -12.59 4.33 10.78
N ASP A 78 -13.64 4.15 11.56
CA ASP A 78 -14.96 4.80 11.36
C ASP A 78 -14.85 6.34 11.38
N GLU A 79 -14.02 6.89 12.26
CA GLU A 79 -13.74 8.32 12.32
C GLU A 79 -13.16 8.88 11.02
N LYS A 80 -12.49 8.04 10.23
CA LYS A 80 -11.96 8.43 8.92
C LYS A 80 -13.10 8.80 7.96
N PHE A 81 -14.21 8.09 8.03
CA PHE A 81 -15.39 8.38 7.25
C PHE A 81 -16.13 9.61 7.80
N LEU A 82 -16.47 9.60 9.06
CA LEU A 82 -17.29 10.61 9.69
C LEU A 82 -16.62 11.99 9.81
N ASN A 83 -15.34 12.01 10.17
CA ASN A 83 -14.59 13.24 10.46
C ASN A 83 -13.64 13.70 9.36
N TYR A 84 -13.47 12.91 8.28
CA TYR A 84 -12.58 13.27 7.19
C TYR A 84 -13.22 13.16 5.81
N LEU A 85 -13.71 11.98 5.41
CA LEU A 85 -14.22 11.78 4.04
C LEU A 85 -15.49 12.57 3.75
N PHE A 86 -16.44 12.56 4.67
CA PHE A 86 -17.73 13.26 4.53
C PHE A 86 -17.71 14.69 5.06
N LYS A 87 -16.65 15.10 5.76
CA LYS A 87 -16.56 16.46 6.30
C LYS A 87 -16.01 17.44 5.27
N PRO A 88 -16.75 18.48 4.89
CA PRO A 88 -16.25 19.53 3.99
C PRO A 88 -14.97 20.17 4.52
N ARG A 89 -14.03 20.46 3.62
CA ARG A 89 -12.74 21.05 3.95
C ARG A 89 -12.34 22.12 2.94
N PRO A 90 -11.58 23.16 3.35
CA PRO A 90 -11.09 24.19 2.43
C PRO A 90 -10.11 23.64 1.39
N LYS A 91 -9.34 22.59 1.77
CA LYS A 91 -8.37 21.91 0.88
C LYS A 91 -8.59 20.41 0.96
N ASP A 92 -8.39 19.74 -0.18
CA ASP A 92 -8.50 18.28 -0.30
C ASP A 92 -9.85 17.72 0.19
N ASP A 93 -10.93 18.39 -0.21
CA ASP A 93 -12.30 18.07 0.19
C ASP A 93 -12.80 16.80 -0.51
N LYS A 94 -12.84 15.71 0.24
CA LYS A 94 -13.32 14.40 -0.25
C LYS A 94 -14.84 14.32 -0.28
N SER A 95 -15.52 15.15 0.51
CA SER A 95 -16.99 15.16 0.55
C SER A 95 -17.58 15.51 -0.81
N LYS A 96 -16.96 16.41 -1.56
CA LYS A 96 -17.39 16.77 -2.93
C LYS A 96 -17.32 15.58 -3.88
N LEU A 97 -16.24 14.78 -3.78
CA LEU A 97 -16.10 13.56 -4.56
C LEU A 97 -17.23 12.59 -4.24
N LEU A 98 -17.48 12.36 -2.96
CA LEU A 98 -18.52 11.44 -2.51
C LEU A 98 -19.93 11.91 -2.90
N ASN A 99 -20.20 13.19 -2.77
CA ASN A 99 -21.46 13.79 -3.23
C ASN A 99 -21.68 13.59 -4.74
N ASN A 100 -20.60 13.71 -5.56
CA ASN A 100 -20.67 13.44 -6.99
C ASN A 100 -20.90 11.96 -7.33
N PHE A 101 -20.68 11.07 -6.38
CA PHE A 101 -21.02 9.64 -6.47
C PHE A 101 -22.38 9.32 -5.83
N GLY A 102 -23.04 10.31 -5.23
CA GLY A 102 -24.35 10.17 -4.60
C GLY A 102 -24.29 9.55 -3.20
N TYR A 103 -23.16 9.67 -2.51
CA TYR A 103 -23.04 9.24 -1.10
C TYR A 103 -23.28 10.42 -0.16
N GLU A 104 -24.12 10.16 0.84
CA GLU A 104 -24.32 11.01 2.00
C GLU A 104 -23.71 10.37 3.27
N ILE A 105 -23.58 11.15 4.34
CA ILE A 105 -22.88 10.70 5.55
C ILE A 105 -23.53 9.49 6.22
N ASP A 106 -24.84 9.35 6.14
CA ASP A 106 -25.57 8.19 6.68
C ASP A 106 -25.29 6.88 5.94
N GLN A 107 -24.66 6.96 4.77
CA GLN A 107 -24.26 5.82 3.93
C GLN A 107 -22.79 5.46 4.09
N TRP A 108 -22.11 5.96 5.10
CA TRP A 108 -20.69 5.72 5.31
C TRP A 108 -20.34 4.24 5.48
N GLN A 109 -21.21 3.45 6.08
CA GLN A 109 -21.03 2.02 6.25
C GLN A 109 -21.07 1.27 4.92
N ASP A 110 -21.99 1.62 4.04
CA ASP A 110 -22.06 1.09 2.69
C ASP A 110 -20.78 1.43 1.90
N LEU A 111 -20.36 2.69 1.95
CA LEU A 111 -19.09 3.08 1.33
C LEU A 111 -17.90 2.28 1.89
N ARG A 112 -17.83 2.10 3.20
CA ARG A 112 -16.77 1.29 3.85
C ARG A 112 -16.74 -0.14 3.33
N GLU A 113 -17.89 -0.79 3.23
CA GLU A 113 -17.98 -2.14 2.67
C GLU A 113 -17.57 -2.19 1.20
N GLN A 114 -17.96 -1.22 0.41
CA GLN A 114 -17.58 -1.16 -1.00
C GLN A 114 -16.08 -0.92 -1.17
N LEU A 115 -15.44 -0.11 -0.31
CA LEU A 115 -14.00 0.05 -0.31
C LEU A 115 -13.29 -1.27 0.00
N ILE A 116 -13.78 -2.05 0.96
CA ILE A 116 -13.21 -3.35 1.30
C ILE A 116 -13.36 -4.34 0.15
N LYS A 117 -14.57 -4.46 -0.40
CA LYS A 117 -14.90 -5.47 -1.42
C LYS A 117 -14.41 -5.09 -2.83
N GLY A 118 -14.36 -3.79 -3.12
CA GLY A 118 -14.06 -3.27 -4.47
C GLY A 118 -12.59 -2.97 -4.73
N THR A 119 -11.71 -3.10 -3.73
CA THR A 119 -10.29 -2.78 -3.90
C THR A 119 -9.54 -3.90 -4.63
N ASP A 120 -8.87 -3.52 -5.71
CA ASP A 120 -8.03 -4.41 -6.49
C ASP A 120 -6.56 -4.30 -6.07
N PHE A 121 -6.16 -5.10 -5.10
CA PHE A 121 -4.77 -5.12 -4.62
C PHE A 121 -3.76 -5.75 -5.61
N LYS A 122 -4.20 -6.24 -6.76
CA LYS A 122 -3.29 -6.70 -7.83
C LYS A 122 -2.59 -5.53 -8.53
N VAL A 123 -3.21 -4.36 -8.51
CA VAL A 123 -2.63 -3.15 -9.10
C VAL A 123 -2.16 -2.25 -7.97
N LYS A 124 -0.87 -1.96 -7.93
CA LYS A 124 -0.25 -1.10 -6.94
C LYS A 124 0.67 -0.10 -7.62
N GLY A 125 0.72 1.08 -7.10
CA GLY A 125 1.60 2.08 -7.65
C GLY A 125 1.72 3.30 -6.75
N SER A 126 2.49 4.27 -7.22
CA SER A 126 2.72 5.52 -6.48
C SER A 126 3.17 5.28 -5.05
N LEU A 127 4.07 4.29 -4.86
CA LEU A 127 4.65 4.04 -3.55
C LEU A 127 5.29 5.33 -3.03
N ARG A 128 4.93 5.71 -1.82
CA ARG A 128 5.44 6.92 -1.17
C ARG A 128 5.72 6.65 0.29
N TYR A 129 6.83 7.19 0.73
CA TYR A 129 7.14 7.30 2.14
C TYR A 129 6.65 8.64 2.66
N LYS A 130 5.63 8.62 3.51
CA LYS A 130 5.04 9.83 4.07
C LYS A 130 4.78 9.64 5.55
N MET A 131 5.17 10.62 6.37
CA MET A 131 4.96 10.59 7.82
C MET A 131 5.46 9.29 8.47
N ASN A 132 6.63 8.85 8.05
CA ASN A 132 7.27 7.62 8.54
C ASN A 132 6.49 6.32 8.26
N VAL A 133 5.65 6.30 7.24
CA VAL A 133 4.96 5.08 6.78
C VAL A 133 5.03 4.93 5.28
N TYR A 134 5.12 3.70 4.81
CA TYR A 134 4.96 3.40 3.39
C TYR A 134 3.49 3.40 3.02
N CYS A 135 3.17 4.18 1.99
CA CYS A 135 1.84 4.24 1.42
C CYS A 135 1.89 3.86 -0.05
N PHE A 136 0.88 3.16 -0.52
CA PHE A 136 0.71 2.87 -1.94
C PHE A 136 -0.72 3.17 -2.39
N ALA A 137 -0.87 3.41 -3.69
CA ALA A 137 -2.15 3.60 -4.33
C ALA A 137 -2.61 2.29 -4.99
N THR A 138 -3.92 2.05 -4.98
CA THR A 138 -4.53 0.99 -5.77
C THR A 138 -5.89 1.44 -6.29
N TYR A 139 -6.45 0.70 -7.24
CA TYR A 139 -7.79 0.98 -7.73
C TYR A 139 -8.85 0.32 -6.86
N THR A 140 -9.94 1.04 -6.68
CA THR A 140 -11.14 0.54 -6.00
C THR A 140 -12.35 0.86 -6.84
N TYR A 141 -13.25 -0.10 -6.98
CA TYR A 141 -14.49 0.04 -7.74
C TYR A 141 -15.65 0.17 -6.77
N ILE A 142 -16.25 1.36 -6.73
CA ILE A 142 -17.42 1.66 -5.91
C ILE A 142 -18.61 2.04 -6.79
N GLU A 143 -19.80 1.87 -6.29
CA GLU A 143 -21.00 2.28 -6.98
C GLU A 143 -21.07 3.80 -7.08
N ASN A 144 -21.27 4.32 -8.28
CA ASN A 144 -21.76 5.66 -8.47
C ASN A 144 -23.29 5.61 -8.46
N LYS A 145 -23.88 5.97 -7.33
CA LYS A 145 -25.32 5.87 -7.10
C LYS A 145 -26.14 6.78 -8.03
N LEU A 146 -25.56 7.91 -8.45
CA LEU A 146 -26.20 8.82 -9.40
C LEU A 146 -26.26 8.25 -10.81
N LYS A 147 -25.31 7.40 -11.17
CA LYS A 147 -25.19 6.79 -12.51
C LYS A 147 -25.64 5.34 -12.55
N GLY A 148 -25.88 4.71 -11.40
CA GLY A 148 -26.27 3.30 -11.31
C GLY A 148 -25.23 2.32 -11.83
N LYS A 149 -23.91 2.65 -11.75
CA LYS A 149 -22.83 1.81 -12.21
C LYS A 149 -21.60 1.92 -11.31
N LYS A 150 -20.75 0.91 -11.34
CA LYS A 150 -19.45 0.97 -10.66
C LYS A 150 -18.48 1.86 -11.43
N GLU A 151 -17.77 2.71 -10.71
CA GLU A 151 -16.72 3.56 -11.24
C GLU A 151 -15.42 3.35 -10.44
N LYS A 152 -14.32 3.53 -11.14
CA LYS A 152 -12.97 3.38 -10.62
C LYS A 152 -12.56 4.64 -9.87
N ILE A 153 -12.08 4.48 -8.65
CA ILE A 153 -11.40 5.50 -7.87
C ILE A 153 -10.04 4.98 -7.42
N ILE A 154 -9.19 5.86 -6.93
CA ILE A 154 -7.93 5.50 -6.28
C ILE A 154 -8.14 5.48 -4.78
N THR A 155 -7.70 4.43 -4.12
CA THR A 155 -7.56 4.37 -2.66
C THR A 155 -6.08 4.35 -2.29
N ILE A 156 -5.75 5.03 -1.20
CA ILE A 156 -4.41 5.06 -0.63
C ILE A 156 -4.42 4.24 0.66
N TRP A 157 -3.44 3.36 0.78
CA TRP A 157 -3.26 2.48 1.92
C TRP A 157 -1.88 2.66 2.53
N SER A 158 -1.79 2.66 3.85
CA SER A 158 -0.52 2.60 4.58
C SER A 158 -0.26 1.19 5.07
N VAL A 159 1.00 0.81 5.04
CA VAL A 159 1.48 -0.48 5.52
C VAL A 159 1.82 -0.36 6.99
N GLU A 160 1.20 -1.20 7.80
CA GLU A 160 1.41 -1.21 9.25
C GLU A 160 2.45 -2.29 9.65
N PRO A 161 3.20 -2.09 10.76
CA PRO A 161 4.24 -3.04 11.19
C PRO A 161 3.74 -4.46 11.51
N ASN A 162 2.43 -4.65 11.73
CA ASN A 162 1.79 -5.93 11.93
C ASN A 162 1.32 -6.60 10.62
N ASN A 163 1.82 -6.13 9.48
CA ASN A 163 1.48 -6.58 8.13
C ASN A 163 0.04 -6.30 7.70
N SER A 164 -0.73 -5.53 8.46
CA SER A 164 -2.05 -5.06 8.04
C SER A 164 -1.97 -3.83 7.14
N LEU A 165 -3.06 -3.52 6.49
CA LEU A 165 -3.22 -2.30 5.71
C LEU A 165 -4.21 -1.37 6.39
N ARG A 166 -3.82 -0.11 6.53
CA ARG A 166 -4.69 0.94 7.03
C ARG A 166 -5.13 1.85 5.88
N PHE A 167 -6.43 2.05 5.76
CA PHE A 167 -6.99 2.98 4.81
C PHE A 167 -6.60 4.43 5.13
N VAL A 168 -6.12 5.18 4.12
CA VAL A 168 -5.67 6.56 4.27
C VAL A 168 -6.66 7.53 3.65
N THR A 169 -6.96 7.40 2.35
CA THR A 169 -7.84 8.34 1.64
C THR A 169 -8.26 7.81 0.26
N ILE A 170 -9.14 8.58 -0.39
CA ILE A 170 -9.58 8.36 -1.77
C ILE A 170 -9.15 9.50 -2.68
N LYS A 171 -9.02 9.22 -3.98
CA LYS A 171 -8.73 10.20 -5.03
C LYS A 171 -9.40 9.82 -6.34
N LEU A 172 -9.59 10.81 -7.22
CA LEU A 172 -9.84 10.57 -8.64
C LEU A 172 -8.53 10.58 -9.43
N GLY A 173 -8.56 10.04 -10.64
CA GLY A 173 -7.44 10.06 -11.57
C GLY A 173 -6.85 8.68 -11.84
N GLU A 174 -5.61 8.67 -12.30
CA GLU A 174 -4.86 7.47 -12.63
C GLU A 174 -3.66 7.28 -11.69
N ILE A 175 -3.30 6.04 -11.46
CA ILE A 175 -2.12 5.68 -10.69
C ILE A 175 -0.89 5.93 -11.56
N THR A 176 0.04 6.74 -11.07
CA THR A 176 1.35 6.91 -11.69
C THR A 176 2.29 5.80 -11.23
N ASN A 177 3.20 5.36 -12.12
CA ASN A 177 4.14 4.26 -11.85
C ASN A 177 3.43 2.97 -11.41
N GLU A 178 2.38 2.61 -12.15
CA GLU A 178 1.63 1.39 -11.92
C GLU A 178 2.55 0.16 -12.05
N THR A 179 2.54 -0.69 -11.04
CA THR A 179 3.21 -1.99 -11.06
C THR A 179 2.14 -3.05 -10.83
N ARG A 180 2.11 -4.06 -11.69
CA ARG A 180 1.28 -5.25 -11.51
C ARG A 180 2.14 -6.34 -10.88
N PHE A 181 1.60 -6.95 -9.89
CA PHE A 181 2.24 -8.08 -9.19
C PHE A 181 1.44 -9.35 -9.35
#